data_810823284f9bd7fa6664e43e30f3a689
#
_entry.id   810823284f9bd7fa6664e43e30f3a689
#
_cell.length_a   1.000
_cell.length_b   1.000
_cell.length_c   1.000
_cell.angle_alpha   90.00
_cell.angle_beta   90.00
_cell.angle_gamma   90.00
#
_symmetry.space_group_name_H-M   'P 1'
#
loop_
_entity.id
_entity.type
_entity.pdbx_description
1 polymer ?
#
loop_
_entity_poly.entity_id
_entity_poly.type
_entity_poly.pdbx_seq_one_letter_code
_entity_poly.pdbx_strand_id
1 'polypeptide(L)'
;QIGSKTVSSLRKTDIKRFYNYLADERHLKPATIDNIHTVLHQILDMAVDDDYIRNNPSNNVLKELKQSHCFQTEKRRALTKPEQELFLDYLKNSPTSKYWYPVFAVMIGTGLRVGEVTGLRWCDIDLEEGIIDVNHTLVYYDHRTEGSKRGCYFNVNTTKTPAGRRKVPMLGFVKEAFLMEKERQELLDLHCEATVDGYTDFIFINRFGQPQHQATLNKAIRRIIRDCNDEQLLKDENAEVLL
;
A
#
# COMPACT_ATOMS: atom_id res chain seq x y z
N GLN A 1 26.09 6.75 14.26
CA GLN A 1 26.20 7.36 15.61
C GLN A 1 26.25 6.33 16.74
N ILE A 2 25.47 5.25 16.66
CA ILE A 2 25.55 4.13 17.63
C ILE A 2 26.30 2.92 17.08
N GLY A 3 26.50 2.82 15.76
CA GLY A 3 27.07 1.66 15.08
C GLY A 3 28.54 1.37 15.38
N SER A 4 29.28 2.32 15.97
CA SER A 4 30.65 2.11 16.43
C SER A 4 30.75 1.60 17.87
N LYS A 5 29.63 1.52 18.60
CA LYS A 5 29.57 1.07 19.99
C LYS A 5 29.28 -0.42 20.08
N THR A 6 29.91 -1.09 21.03
CA THR A 6 29.52 -2.47 21.38
C THR A 6 28.17 -2.46 22.09
N VAL A 7 27.40 -3.53 21.93
CA VAL A 7 26.07 -3.66 22.56
C VAL A 7 26.15 -3.49 24.08
N SER A 8 27.17 -4.07 24.72
CA SER A 8 27.41 -3.96 26.16
C SER A 8 27.73 -2.56 26.66
N SER A 9 28.21 -1.67 25.78
CA SER A 9 28.53 -0.28 26.11
C SER A 9 27.38 0.70 25.87
N LEU A 10 26.32 0.26 25.19
CA LEU A 10 25.16 1.10 24.87
C LEU A 10 24.37 1.47 26.13
N ARG A 11 24.10 2.75 26.29
CA ARG A 11 23.30 3.29 27.39
C ARG A 11 22.04 3.97 26.87
N LYS A 12 21.06 4.12 27.74
CA LYS A 12 19.80 4.82 27.45
C LYS A 12 20.05 6.23 26.83
N THR A 13 21.06 6.92 27.30
CA THR A 13 21.46 8.24 26.79
C THR A 13 21.94 8.21 25.35
N ASP A 14 22.59 7.12 24.91
CA ASP A 14 23.04 6.96 23.53
C ASP A 14 21.86 6.77 22.59
N ILE A 15 20.90 5.92 23.00
CA ILE A 15 19.66 5.69 22.22
C ILE A 15 18.85 7.00 22.15
N LYS A 16 18.76 7.75 23.24
CA LYS A 16 18.07 9.05 23.28
C LYS A 16 18.70 10.06 22.30
N ARG A 17 20.03 10.20 22.31
CA ARG A 17 20.76 11.04 21.34
C ARG A 17 20.53 10.59 19.90
N PHE A 18 20.53 9.30 19.66
CA PHE A 18 20.29 8.76 18.34
C PHE A 18 18.88 9.11 17.82
N TYR A 19 17.85 8.97 18.65
CA TYR A 19 16.49 9.31 18.21
C TYR A 19 16.28 10.82 18.04
N ASN A 20 16.86 11.64 18.91
CA ASN A 20 16.85 13.09 18.72
C ASN A 20 17.54 13.47 17.40
N TYR A 21 18.70 12.89 17.10
CA TYR A 21 19.37 13.07 15.82
C TYR A 21 18.48 12.69 14.63
N LEU A 22 17.74 11.57 14.71
CA LEU A 22 16.82 11.16 13.65
C LEU A 22 15.66 12.16 13.48
N ALA A 23 15.17 12.73 14.58
CA ALA A 23 14.09 13.71 14.57
C ALA A 23 14.58 15.10 14.12
N ASP A 24 15.62 15.62 14.75
CA ASP A 24 16.03 17.03 14.63
C ASP A 24 16.94 17.30 13.44
N GLU A 25 17.91 16.41 13.17
CA GLU A 25 18.87 16.60 12.09
C GLU A 25 18.48 15.87 10.80
N ARG A 26 17.88 14.68 10.90
CA ARG A 26 17.45 13.90 9.73
C ARG A 26 16.00 14.17 9.35
N HIS A 27 15.25 14.91 10.15
CA HIS A 27 13.85 15.27 9.96
C HIS A 27 12.96 14.06 9.58
N LEU A 28 13.22 12.90 10.20
CA LEU A 28 12.45 11.70 9.93
C LEU A 28 11.06 11.80 10.57
N LYS A 29 10.04 11.31 9.83
CA LYS A 29 8.68 11.22 10.36
C LYS A 29 8.62 10.28 11.57
N PRO A 30 7.75 10.55 12.56
CA PRO A 30 7.59 9.71 13.75
C PRO A 30 7.41 8.23 13.46
N ALA A 31 6.59 7.89 12.45
CA ALA A 31 6.38 6.49 12.04
C ALA A 31 7.66 5.81 11.53
N THR A 32 8.58 6.56 10.91
CA THR A 32 9.87 6.01 10.49
C THR A 32 10.77 5.72 11.70
N ILE A 33 10.77 6.61 12.69
CA ILE A 33 11.51 6.42 13.95
C ILE A 33 10.92 5.24 14.73
N ASP A 34 9.59 5.06 14.74
CA ASP A 34 8.91 3.90 15.33
C ASP A 34 9.40 2.58 14.71
N ASN A 35 9.52 2.52 13.39
CA ASN A 35 10.02 1.33 12.70
C ASN A 35 11.49 1.05 13.05
N ILE A 36 12.34 2.09 13.10
CA ILE A 36 13.74 1.96 13.52
C ILE A 36 13.82 1.48 14.97
N HIS A 37 13.00 2.05 15.85
CA HIS A 37 12.92 1.62 17.25
C HIS A 37 12.51 0.15 17.37
N THR A 38 11.50 -0.29 16.63
CA THR A 38 11.02 -1.68 16.68
C THR A 38 12.15 -2.66 16.40
N VAL A 39 12.95 -2.43 15.35
CA VAL A 39 14.08 -3.29 15.01
C VAL A 39 15.18 -3.22 16.08
N LEU A 40 15.57 -2.00 16.48
CA LEU A 40 16.63 -1.81 17.48
C LEU A 40 16.23 -2.39 18.84
N HIS A 41 14.96 -2.24 19.24
CA HIS A 41 14.44 -2.76 20.50
C HIS A 41 14.51 -4.29 20.54
N GLN A 42 14.08 -4.97 19.47
CA GLN A 42 14.17 -6.43 19.37
C GLN A 42 15.62 -6.95 19.43
N ILE A 43 16.56 -6.27 18.75
CA ILE A 43 17.98 -6.63 18.82
C ILE A 43 18.51 -6.50 20.25
N LEU A 44 18.12 -5.46 20.96
CA LEU A 44 18.55 -5.22 22.34
C LEU A 44 17.85 -6.17 23.35
N ASP A 45 16.61 -6.59 23.06
CA ASP A 45 15.93 -7.62 23.86
C ASP A 45 16.64 -8.97 23.70
N MET A 46 17.01 -9.38 22.46
CA MET A 46 17.83 -10.57 22.26
C MET A 46 19.16 -10.50 23.04
N ALA A 47 19.78 -9.32 23.09
CA ALA A 47 21.01 -9.16 23.86
C ALA A 47 20.79 -9.25 25.38
N VAL A 48 19.59 -8.98 25.88
CA VAL A 48 19.20 -9.25 27.28
C VAL A 48 18.99 -10.72 27.48
N ASP A 49 18.26 -11.39 26.56
CA ASP A 49 17.97 -12.83 26.63
C ASP A 49 19.26 -13.69 26.56
N ASP A 50 20.27 -13.20 25.83
CA ASP A 50 21.60 -13.84 25.70
C ASP A 50 22.61 -13.37 26.79
N ASP A 51 22.17 -12.67 27.82
CA ASP A 51 22.99 -12.16 28.94
C ASP A 51 24.13 -11.20 28.56
N TYR A 52 24.11 -10.61 27.35
CA TYR A 52 25.10 -9.57 26.96
C TYR A 52 24.89 -8.25 27.68
N ILE A 53 23.65 -7.92 28.03
CA ILE A 53 23.26 -6.73 28.79
C ILE A 53 22.16 -7.09 29.80
N ARG A 54 22.14 -6.41 30.95
CA ARG A 54 21.18 -6.69 32.01
C ARG A 54 19.78 -6.17 31.73
N ASN A 55 19.68 -5.04 31.03
CA ASN A 55 18.42 -4.36 30.72
C ASN A 55 18.49 -3.76 29.33
N ASN A 56 17.37 -3.72 28.62
CA ASN A 56 17.28 -3.08 27.31
C ASN A 56 17.35 -1.54 27.47
N PRO A 57 18.42 -0.87 26.96
CA PRO A 57 18.59 0.58 27.09
C PRO A 57 17.61 1.39 26.25
N SER A 58 16.85 0.78 25.33
CA SER A 58 15.83 1.46 24.51
C SER A 58 14.47 1.57 25.20
N ASN A 59 14.29 0.94 26.37
CA ASN A 59 13.05 0.97 27.13
C ASN A 59 12.58 2.40 27.43
N ASN A 60 11.34 2.73 27.04
CA ASN A 60 10.66 4.02 27.22
C ASN A 60 11.27 5.21 26.47
N VAL A 61 12.38 5.07 25.76
CA VAL A 61 13.04 6.19 25.06
C VAL A 61 12.15 6.78 23.98
N LEU A 62 11.47 5.93 23.21
CA LEU A 62 10.55 6.37 22.17
C LEU A 62 9.35 7.15 22.73
N LYS A 63 8.80 6.71 23.86
CA LYS A 63 7.72 7.42 24.55
C LYS A 63 8.16 8.81 25.00
N GLU A 64 9.35 8.92 25.57
CA GLU A 64 9.93 10.19 25.99
C GLU A 64 10.17 11.13 24.80
N LEU A 65 10.67 10.61 23.66
CA LEU A 65 10.84 11.37 22.42
C LEU A 65 9.50 11.94 21.91
N LYS A 66 8.46 11.09 21.84
CA LYS A 66 7.14 11.52 21.37
C LYS A 66 6.54 12.62 22.24
N GLN A 67 6.76 12.56 23.54
CA GLN A 67 6.31 13.60 24.47
C GLN A 67 7.08 14.91 24.31
N SER A 68 8.43 14.86 24.16
CA SER A 68 9.25 16.05 24.04
C SER A 68 9.08 16.82 22.73
N HIS A 69 8.79 16.10 21.63
CA HIS A 69 8.66 16.72 20.30
C HIS A 69 7.21 17.04 19.92
N CYS A 70 6.21 16.73 20.79
CA CYS A 70 4.80 16.97 20.52
C CYS A 70 4.37 16.54 19.10
N PHE A 71 4.85 15.38 18.63
CA PHE A 71 4.59 14.91 17.28
C PHE A 71 3.09 14.85 16.98
N GLN A 72 2.64 15.72 16.10
CA GLN A 72 1.30 15.64 15.53
C GLN A 72 1.33 14.63 14.38
N THR A 73 0.55 13.57 14.53
CA THR A 73 0.31 12.63 13.44
C THR A 73 -0.90 13.11 12.67
N GLU A 74 -0.74 13.40 11.39
CA GLU A 74 -1.87 13.66 10.50
C GLU A 74 -2.87 12.50 10.61
N LYS A 75 -4.10 12.82 11.03
CA LYS A 75 -5.16 11.82 11.10
C LYS A 75 -5.58 11.48 9.66
N ARG A 76 -5.24 10.27 9.23
CA ARG A 76 -5.78 9.74 7.97
C ARG A 76 -7.27 9.52 8.16
N ARG A 77 -8.06 10.00 7.22
CA ARG A 77 -9.51 9.76 7.17
C ARG A 77 -9.87 8.94 5.92
N ALA A 78 -11.01 8.28 5.97
CA ALA A 78 -11.61 7.69 4.80
C ALA A 78 -12.30 8.77 3.95
N LEU A 79 -12.48 8.49 2.67
CA LEU A 79 -13.32 9.32 1.81
C LEU A 79 -14.76 9.33 2.34
N THR A 80 -15.40 10.48 2.36
CA THR A 80 -16.83 10.60 2.57
C THR A 80 -17.61 10.06 1.38
N LYS A 81 -18.90 9.83 1.55
CA LYS A 81 -19.75 9.36 0.48
C LYS A 81 -19.78 10.31 -0.75
N PRO A 82 -19.96 11.62 -0.58
CA PRO A 82 -19.86 12.57 -1.69
C PRO A 82 -18.50 12.56 -2.40
N GLU A 83 -17.41 12.44 -1.64
CA GLU A 83 -16.06 12.35 -2.23
C GLU A 83 -15.85 11.06 -3.03
N GLN A 84 -16.41 9.94 -2.58
CA GLN A 84 -16.37 8.68 -3.34
C GLN A 84 -17.16 8.80 -4.65
N GLU A 85 -18.34 9.38 -4.60
CA GLU A 85 -19.18 9.63 -5.77
C GLU A 85 -18.47 10.56 -6.76
N LEU A 86 -17.96 11.69 -6.29
CA LEU A 86 -17.19 12.63 -7.11
C LEU A 86 -15.99 11.95 -7.80
N PHE A 87 -15.22 11.18 -7.06
CA PHE A 87 -14.04 10.49 -7.59
C PHE A 87 -14.41 9.43 -8.65
N LEU A 88 -15.45 8.63 -8.40
CA LEU A 88 -15.91 7.61 -9.34
C LEU A 88 -16.54 8.22 -10.59
N ASP A 89 -17.33 9.28 -10.43
CA ASP A 89 -17.94 10.00 -11.56
C ASP A 89 -16.88 10.68 -12.43
N TYR A 90 -15.88 11.29 -11.80
CA TYR A 90 -14.74 11.85 -12.52
C TYR A 90 -14.02 10.76 -13.34
N LEU A 91 -13.72 9.63 -12.73
CA LEU A 91 -13.06 8.52 -13.44
C LEU A 91 -13.89 7.99 -14.60
N LYS A 92 -15.21 7.85 -14.41
CA LYS A 92 -16.13 7.31 -15.43
C LYS A 92 -16.22 8.23 -16.65
N ASN A 93 -16.16 9.53 -16.45
CA ASN A 93 -16.35 10.55 -17.48
C ASN A 93 -15.05 11.11 -18.06
N SER A 94 -13.90 10.95 -17.40
CA SER A 94 -12.62 11.49 -17.86
C SER A 94 -12.05 10.66 -19.02
N PRO A 95 -11.79 11.27 -20.21
CA PRO A 95 -11.21 10.56 -21.34
C PRO A 95 -9.83 9.96 -21.05
N THR A 96 -9.04 10.63 -20.19
CA THR A 96 -7.67 10.24 -19.86
C THR A 96 -7.55 9.30 -18.68
N SER A 97 -8.57 9.28 -17.80
CA SER A 97 -8.53 8.53 -16.54
C SER A 97 -9.53 7.37 -16.49
N LYS A 98 -10.46 7.27 -17.45
CA LYS A 98 -11.49 6.21 -17.54
C LYS A 98 -10.91 4.78 -17.46
N TYR A 99 -9.72 4.58 -17.97
CA TYR A 99 -8.98 3.31 -17.87
C TYR A 99 -8.80 2.84 -16.42
N TRP A 100 -8.72 3.76 -15.45
CA TRP A 100 -8.51 3.45 -14.03
C TRP A 100 -9.81 3.21 -13.27
N TYR A 101 -10.98 3.48 -13.88
CA TYR A 101 -12.26 3.31 -13.22
C TYR A 101 -12.46 1.89 -12.67
N PRO A 102 -12.24 0.80 -13.46
CA PRO A 102 -12.52 -0.54 -12.97
C PRO A 102 -11.74 -0.91 -11.71
N VAL A 103 -10.43 -0.68 -11.69
CA VAL A 103 -9.60 -1.05 -10.54
C VAL A 103 -9.94 -0.24 -9.29
N PHE A 104 -10.18 1.06 -9.41
CA PHE A 104 -10.53 1.88 -8.24
C PHE A 104 -11.98 1.67 -7.78
N ALA A 105 -12.92 1.40 -8.67
CA ALA A 105 -14.29 1.03 -8.31
C ALA A 105 -14.31 -0.30 -7.52
N VAL A 106 -13.55 -1.29 -7.95
CA VAL A 106 -13.39 -2.54 -7.20
C VAL A 106 -12.75 -2.29 -5.82
N MET A 107 -11.69 -1.48 -5.74
CA MET A 107 -11.06 -1.15 -4.44
C MET A 107 -12.02 -0.46 -3.48
N ILE A 108 -12.77 0.52 -3.95
CA ILE A 108 -13.73 1.29 -3.13
C ILE A 108 -14.91 0.40 -2.70
N GLY A 109 -15.48 -0.36 -3.63
CA GLY A 109 -16.69 -1.16 -3.36
C GLY A 109 -16.46 -2.42 -2.55
N THR A 110 -15.22 -2.90 -2.45
CA THR A 110 -14.90 -4.17 -1.76
C THR A 110 -14.03 -3.97 -0.52
N GLY A 111 -13.30 -2.87 -0.41
CA GLY A 111 -12.30 -2.64 0.64
C GLY A 111 -11.12 -3.61 0.59
N LEU A 112 -10.89 -4.27 -0.53
CA LEU A 112 -9.76 -5.19 -0.71
C LEU A 112 -8.43 -4.43 -0.63
N ARG A 113 -7.40 -5.10 -0.10
CA ARG A 113 -6.04 -4.55 -0.11
C ARG A 113 -5.53 -4.46 -1.56
N VAL A 114 -4.67 -3.50 -1.82
CA VAL A 114 -4.10 -3.28 -3.16
C VAL A 114 -3.51 -4.55 -3.79
N GLY A 115 -2.77 -5.34 -3.03
CA GLY A 115 -2.20 -6.60 -3.53
C GLY A 115 -3.25 -7.70 -3.75
N GLU A 116 -4.35 -7.70 -3.01
CA GLU A 116 -5.49 -8.59 -3.25
C GLU A 116 -6.16 -8.21 -4.58
N VAL A 117 -6.44 -6.90 -4.80
CA VAL A 117 -7.06 -6.42 -6.05
C VAL A 117 -6.18 -6.66 -7.27
N THR A 118 -4.90 -6.30 -7.19
CA THR A 118 -3.98 -6.51 -8.32
C THR A 118 -3.68 -7.97 -8.60
N GLY A 119 -3.90 -8.84 -7.62
CA GLY A 119 -3.78 -10.29 -7.74
C GLY A 119 -5.04 -10.99 -8.27
N LEU A 120 -6.19 -10.33 -8.34
CA LEU A 120 -7.43 -10.97 -8.83
C LEU A 120 -7.27 -11.51 -10.25
N ARG A 121 -7.77 -12.71 -10.47
CA ARG A 121 -7.83 -13.40 -11.76
C ARG A 121 -9.27 -13.58 -12.20
N TRP A 122 -9.49 -13.75 -13.48
CA TRP A 122 -10.86 -13.99 -13.98
C TRP A 122 -11.50 -15.24 -13.36
N CYS A 123 -10.73 -16.27 -13.05
CA CYS A 123 -11.24 -17.48 -12.38
C CYS A 123 -11.61 -17.26 -10.89
N ASP A 124 -11.20 -16.15 -10.27
CA ASP A 124 -11.56 -15.80 -8.90
C ASP A 124 -12.89 -15.01 -8.83
N ILE A 125 -13.49 -14.69 -10.00
CA ILE A 125 -14.68 -13.84 -10.13
C ILE A 125 -15.89 -14.65 -10.63
N ASP A 126 -16.92 -14.70 -9.83
CA ASP A 126 -18.23 -15.22 -10.23
C ASP A 126 -19.17 -14.04 -10.48
N LEU A 127 -19.36 -13.71 -11.77
CA LEU A 127 -20.24 -12.62 -12.17
C LEU A 127 -21.74 -13.00 -12.07
N GLU A 128 -22.10 -14.28 -12.10
CA GLU A 128 -23.50 -14.72 -11.98
C GLU A 128 -23.95 -14.59 -10.53
N GLU A 129 -23.22 -15.21 -9.61
CA GLU A 129 -23.49 -15.16 -8.17
C GLU A 129 -23.07 -13.81 -7.54
N GLY A 130 -22.28 -12.98 -8.23
CA GLY A 130 -21.79 -11.71 -7.71
C GLY A 130 -20.80 -11.88 -6.56
N ILE A 131 -19.85 -12.81 -6.70
CA ILE A 131 -18.89 -13.16 -5.63
C ILE A 131 -17.45 -13.03 -6.13
N ILE A 132 -16.57 -12.53 -5.27
CA ILE A 132 -15.12 -12.50 -5.45
C ILE A 132 -14.48 -13.47 -4.45
N ASP A 133 -13.71 -14.45 -4.90
CA ASP A 133 -12.91 -15.34 -4.05
C ASP A 133 -11.52 -14.73 -3.80
N VAL A 134 -11.31 -14.21 -2.60
CA VAL A 134 -10.03 -13.63 -2.20
C VAL A 134 -9.19 -14.71 -1.53
N ASN A 135 -8.23 -15.27 -2.25
CA ASN A 135 -7.45 -16.43 -1.80
C ASN A 135 -5.92 -16.21 -1.83
N HIS A 136 -5.45 -15.13 -2.43
CA HIS A 136 -4.03 -14.78 -2.54
C HIS A 136 -3.83 -13.26 -2.65
N THR A 137 -2.57 -12.85 -2.68
CA THR A 137 -2.17 -11.45 -2.89
C THR A 137 -0.95 -11.39 -3.79
N LEU A 138 -0.95 -10.46 -4.73
CA LEU A 138 0.18 -10.17 -5.60
C LEU A 138 1.06 -9.09 -4.97
N VAL A 139 2.34 -9.35 -4.88
CA VAL A 139 3.34 -8.41 -4.35
C VAL A 139 4.37 -8.11 -5.43
N TYR A 140 4.74 -6.84 -5.55
CA TYR A 140 5.81 -6.40 -6.44
C TYR A 140 6.89 -5.71 -5.61
N TYR A 141 8.11 -6.22 -5.66
CA TYR A 141 9.21 -5.70 -4.87
C TYR A 141 10.55 -5.76 -5.61
N ASP A 142 11.44 -4.88 -5.17
CA ASP A 142 12.82 -4.80 -5.64
C ASP A 142 13.69 -5.73 -4.79
N HIS A 143 14.26 -6.74 -5.40
CA HIS A 143 15.20 -7.65 -4.74
C HIS A 143 16.61 -7.06 -4.84
N ARG A 144 17.06 -6.47 -3.76
CA ARG A 144 18.43 -5.98 -3.64
C ARG A 144 19.33 -7.09 -3.09
N THR A 145 19.83 -7.94 -3.97
CA THR A 145 20.90 -8.87 -3.61
C THR A 145 22.25 -8.18 -3.89
N GLU A 146 23.16 -8.15 -2.93
CA GLU A 146 24.54 -7.68 -3.17
C GLU A 146 25.13 -8.38 -4.39
N GLY A 147 25.57 -7.58 -5.38
CA GLY A 147 26.24 -8.08 -6.59
C GLY A 147 25.34 -8.51 -7.75
N SER A 148 24.01 -8.54 -7.62
CA SER A 148 23.13 -8.86 -8.73
C SER A 148 22.53 -7.58 -9.39
N LYS A 149 22.19 -7.68 -10.69
CA LYS A 149 21.44 -6.64 -11.39
C LYS A 149 20.13 -6.40 -10.63
N ARG A 150 19.83 -5.13 -10.32
CA ARG A 150 18.54 -4.73 -9.75
C ARG A 150 17.41 -5.34 -10.57
N GLY A 151 16.63 -6.20 -9.97
CA GLY A 151 15.47 -6.84 -10.56
C GLY A 151 14.24 -6.58 -9.71
N CYS A 152 13.21 -6.00 -10.32
CA CYS A 152 11.89 -5.95 -9.70
C CYS A 152 11.07 -7.11 -10.26
N TYR A 153 10.39 -7.85 -9.42
CA TYR A 153 9.55 -8.96 -9.85
C TYR A 153 8.29 -9.10 -9.00
N PHE A 154 7.35 -9.81 -9.58
CA PHE A 154 6.12 -10.19 -8.90
C PHE A 154 6.33 -11.50 -8.13
N ASN A 155 5.60 -11.63 -7.04
CA ASN A 155 5.47 -12.85 -6.27
C ASN A 155 4.02 -12.98 -5.77
N VAL A 156 3.49 -14.18 -5.75
CA VAL A 156 2.18 -14.47 -5.20
C VAL A 156 2.34 -15.05 -3.81
N ASN A 157 1.76 -14.35 -2.83
CA ASN A 157 1.68 -14.84 -1.46
C ASN A 157 0.30 -15.39 -1.18
N THR A 158 0.23 -16.59 -0.63
CA THR A 158 -1.01 -17.11 -0.05
C THR A 158 -1.38 -16.35 1.20
N THR A 159 -2.64 -16.41 1.62
CA THR A 159 -3.08 -15.74 2.85
C THR A 159 -2.40 -16.32 4.08
N LYS A 160 -1.87 -15.45 4.96
CA LYS A 160 -1.14 -15.86 6.19
C LYS A 160 -2.00 -16.66 7.18
N THR A 161 -3.31 -16.53 7.10
CA THR A 161 -4.26 -17.20 8.00
C THR A 161 -5.45 -17.73 7.20
N PRO A 162 -6.13 -18.79 7.67
CA PRO A 162 -7.37 -19.28 7.05
C PRO A 162 -8.43 -18.19 6.87
N ALA A 163 -8.54 -17.25 7.82
CA ALA A 163 -9.47 -16.12 7.75
C ALA A 163 -9.10 -15.10 6.64
N GLY A 164 -7.90 -15.16 6.10
CA GLY A 164 -7.50 -14.36 4.94
C GLY A 164 -8.18 -14.81 3.64
N ARG A 165 -8.54 -16.10 3.53
CA ARG A 165 -9.37 -16.60 2.43
C ARG A 165 -10.83 -16.27 2.73
N ARG A 166 -11.45 -15.53 1.82
CA ARG A 166 -12.83 -15.09 2.01
C ARG A 166 -13.51 -14.82 0.70
N LYS A 167 -14.81 -15.01 0.70
CA LYS A 167 -15.70 -14.60 -0.38
C LYS A 167 -16.26 -13.22 -0.06
N VAL A 168 -16.19 -12.31 -1.02
CA VAL A 168 -16.67 -10.93 -0.90
C VAL A 168 -17.80 -10.72 -1.90
N PRO A 169 -19.00 -10.29 -1.46
CA PRO A 169 -20.10 -10.00 -2.38
C PRO A 169 -19.80 -8.74 -3.19
N MET A 170 -20.22 -8.73 -4.45
CA MET A 170 -20.10 -7.57 -5.34
C MET A 170 -21.28 -6.63 -5.19
N LEU A 171 -21.00 -5.35 -5.04
CA LEU A 171 -22.00 -4.31 -5.28
C LEU A 171 -22.23 -4.14 -6.79
N GLY A 172 -23.39 -3.62 -7.19
CA GLY A 172 -23.77 -3.48 -8.60
C GLY A 172 -22.71 -2.76 -9.44
N PHE A 173 -22.17 -1.65 -8.96
CA PHE A 173 -21.13 -0.89 -9.66
C PHE A 173 -19.78 -1.62 -9.73
N VAL A 174 -19.48 -2.54 -8.80
CA VAL A 174 -18.31 -3.41 -8.84
C VAL A 174 -18.44 -4.44 -9.94
N LYS A 175 -19.62 -5.05 -10.08
CA LYS A 175 -19.93 -5.96 -11.19
C LYS A 175 -19.81 -5.25 -12.54
N GLU A 176 -20.37 -4.04 -12.65
CA GLU A 176 -20.23 -3.18 -13.83
C GLU A 176 -18.75 -2.89 -14.16
N ALA A 177 -17.94 -2.60 -13.14
CA ALA A 177 -16.51 -2.35 -13.30
C ALA A 177 -15.75 -3.56 -13.88
N PHE A 178 -16.05 -4.77 -13.44
CA PHE A 178 -15.46 -5.99 -14.03
C PHE A 178 -15.93 -6.20 -15.48
N LEU A 179 -17.19 -5.96 -15.78
CA LEU A 179 -17.71 -6.06 -17.16
C LEU A 179 -17.02 -5.03 -18.08
N MET A 180 -16.86 -3.79 -17.62
CA MET A 180 -16.13 -2.76 -18.37
C MET A 180 -14.66 -3.14 -18.62
N GLU A 181 -14.00 -3.74 -17.62
CA GLU A 181 -12.62 -4.20 -17.80
C GLU A 181 -12.52 -5.35 -18.80
N LYS A 182 -13.46 -6.29 -18.74
CA LYS A 182 -13.54 -7.41 -19.69
C LYS A 182 -13.75 -6.91 -21.13
N GLU A 183 -14.74 -6.04 -21.33
CA GLU A 183 -14.99 -5.42 -22.63
C GLU A 183 -13.77 -4.65 -23.16
N ARG A 184 -13.07 -3.91 -22.28
CA ARG A 184 -11.85 -3.20 -22.66
C ARG A 184 -10.76 -4.15 -23.14
N GLN A 185 -10.56 -5.27 -22.45
CA GLN A 185 -9.56 -6.28 -22.82
C GLN A 185 -9.91 -6.92 -24.17
N GLU A 186 -11.16 -7.26 -24.38
CA GLU A 186 -11.65 -7.82 -25.64
C GLU A 186 -11.48 -6.83 -26.81
N LEU A 187 -11.88 -5.56 -26.62
CA LEU A 187 -11.76 -4.52 -27.64
C LEU A 187 -10.30 -4.20 -28.05
N LEU A 188 -9.37 -4.32 -27.10
CA LEU A 188 -7.94 -4.02 -27.32
C LEU A 188 -7.09 -5.26 -27.61
N ASP A 189 -7.71 -6.43 -27.73
CA ASP A 189 -7.03 -7.73 -27.85
C ASP A 189 -5.90 -7.88 -26.78
N LEU A 190 -6.23 -7.52 -25.53
CA LEU A 190 -5.27 -7.44 -24.45
C LEU A 190 -5.40 -8.65 -23.53
N HIS A 191 -4.35 -9.44 -23.47
CA HIS A 191 -4.28 -10.66 -22.68
C HIS A 191 -3.21 -10.57 -21.58
N CYS A 192 -3.38 -11.34 -20.53
CA CYS A 192 -2.36 -11.46 -19.49
C CYS A 192 -1.18 -12.31 -20.00
N GLU A 193 -0.01 -11.69 -20.14
CA GLU A 193 1.23 -12.35 -20.58
C GLU A 193 2.05 -12.90 -19.38
N ALA A 194 1.64 -12.54 -18.14
CA ALA A 194 2.39 -12.90 -16.96
C ALA A 194 1.95 -14.24 -16.38
N THR A 195 2.96 -15.05 -16.02
CA THR A 195 2.78 -16.18 -15.11
C THR A 195 3.65 -15.94 -13.89
N VAL A 196 3.04 -15.85 -12.71
CA VAL A 196 3.72 -15.57 -11.45
C VAL A 196 3.43 -16.69 -10.47
N ASP A 197 4.42 -17.45 -10.08
CA ASP A 197 4.31 -18.60 -9.16
C ASP A 197 3.18 -19.59 -9.54
N GLY A 198 2.97 -19.80 -10.85
CA GLY A 198 1.91 -20.64 -11.39
C GLY A 198 0.53 -19.97 -11.52
N TYR A 199 0.40 -18.70 -11.12
CA TYR A 199 -0.81 -17.90 -11.31
C TYR A 199 -0.71 -17.12 -12.61
N THR A 200 -1.79 -17.12 -13.38
CA THR A 200 -1.93 -16.39 -14.64
C THR A 200 -3.32 -15.77 -14.73
N ASP A 201 -3.61 -15.10 -15.84
CA ASP A 201 -4.93 -14.54 -16.15
C ASP A 201 -5.40 -13.46 -15.16
N PHE A 202 -4.44 -12.62 -14.73
CA PHE A 202 -4.72 -11.47 -13.86
C PHE A 202 -5.63 -10.46 -14.57
N ILE A 203 -6.60 -9.91 -13.83
CA ILE A 203 -7.62 -9.00 -14.37
C ILE A 203 -7.01 -7.63 -14.69
N PHE A 204 -6.34 -7.01 -13.70
CA PHE A 204 -5.85 -5.64 -13.83
C PHE A 204 -4.45 -5.62 -14.41
N ILE A 205 -4.36 -5.59 -15.73
CA ILE A 205 -3.11 -5.61 -16.48
C ILE A 205 -2.84 -4.28 -17.19
N ASN A 206 -1.57 -4.02 -17.46
CA ASN A 206 -1.14 -2.88 -18.26
C ASN A 206 -1.16 -3.22 -19.76
N ARG A 207 -0.82 -2.26 -20.61
CA ARG A 207 -0.78 -2.43 -22.09
C ARG A 207 0.19 -3.51 -22.59
N PHE A 208 1.04 -4.04 -21.72
CA PHE A 208 2.02 -5.09 -22.04
C PHE A 208 1.59 -6.46 -21.45
N GLY A 209 0.34 -6.62 -21.05
CA GLY A 209 -0.16 -7.86 -20.44
C GLY A 209 0.42 -8.16 -19.05
N GLN A 210 1.11 -7.21 -18.41
CA GLN A 210 1.67 -7.39 -17.07
C GLN A 210 0.73 -6.87 -16.00
N PRO A 211 0.61 -7.55 -14.84
CA PRO A 211 -0.24 -7.10 -13.75
C PRO A 211 0.11 -5.69 -13.27
N GLN A 212 -0.90 -4.93 -12.86
CA GLN A 212 -0.70 -3.67 -12.17
C GLN A 212 -0.09 -3.93 -10.78
N HIS A 213 0.62 -2.95 -10.24
CA HIS A 213 1.22 -3.03 -8.91
C HIS A 213 1.00 -1.75 -8.10
N GLN A 214 1.16 -1.86 -6.79
CA GLN A 214 0.89 -0.79 -5.83
C GLN A 214 1.52 0.57 -6.21
N ALA A 215 2.76 0.59 -6.67
CA ALA A 215 3.43 1.85 -6.99
C ALA A 215 2.78 2.55 -8.20
N THR A 216 2.32 1.78 -9.20
CA THR A 216 1.60 2.31 -10.36
C THR A 216 0.24 2.87 -9.94
N LEU A 217 -0.53 2.12 -9.14
CA LEU A 217 -1.82 2.59 -8.62
C LEU A 217 -1.67 3.85 -7.75
N ASN A 218 -0.64 3.90 -6.89
CA ASN A 218 -0.35 5.08 -6.06
C ASN A 218 0.04 6.32 -6.90
N LYS A 219 0.72 6.14 -8.03
CA LYS A 219 1.01 7.24 -8.96
C LYS A 219 -0.26 7.67 -9.69
N ALA A 220 -1.05 6.71 -10.14
CA ALA A 220 -2.31 6.98 -10.83
C ALA A 220 -3.29 7.76 -9.95
N ILE A 221 -3.55 7.30 -8.72
CA ILE A 221 -4.51 7.94 -7.82
C ILE A 221 -4.10 9.38 -7.49
N ARG A 222 -2.81 9.65 -7.24
CA ARG A 222 -2.32 11.02 -6.97
C ARG A 222 -2.56 11.95 -8.16
N ARG A 223 -2.31 11.48 -9.38
CA ARG A 223 -2.55 12.25 -10.59
C ARG A 223 -4.05 12.50 -10.77
N ILE A 224 -4.87 11.47 -10.63
CA ILE A 224 -6.32 11.53 -10.81
C ILE A 224 -6.96 12.50 -9.81
N ILE A 225 -6.55 12.43 -8.53
CA ILE A 225 -7.03 13.34 -7.49
C ILE A 225 -6.69 14.80 -7.85
N ARG A 226 -5.44 15.06 -8.24
CA ARG A 226 -5.03 16.40 -8.67
C ARG A 226 -5.87 16.89 -9.85
N ASP A 227 -5.95 16.08 -10.91
CA ASP A 227 -6.67 16.46 -12.13
C ASP A 227 -8.19 16.63 -11.87
N CYS A 228 -8.77 15.83 -10.97
CA CYS A 228 -10.15 15.98 -10.51
C CYS A 228 -10.35 17.30 -9.74
N ASN A 229 -9.46 17.59 -8.80
CA ASN A 229 -9.51 18.81 -8.01
C ASN A 229 -9.36 20.06 -8.89
N ASP A 230 -8.42 20.04 -9.83
CA ASP A 230 -8.21 21.13 -10.79
C ASP A 230 -9.48 21.38 -11.61
N GLU A 231 -10.17 20.33 -12.07
CA GLU A 231 -11.43 20.45 -12.80
C GLU A 231 -12.57 21.02 -11.93
N GLN A 232 -12.67 20.62 -10.65
CA GLN A 232 -13.67 21.14 -9.74
C GLN A 232 -13.44 22.64 -9.46
N LEU A 233 -12.19 23.02 -9.17
CA LEU A 233 -11.82 24.41 -8.90
C LEU A 233 -12.00 25.35 -10.11
N LEU A 234 -11.87 24.80 -11.33
CA LEU A 234 -12.19 25.57 -12.56
C LEU A 234 -13.69 25.83 -12.71
N LYS A 235 -14.55 24.96 -12.15
CA LYS A 235 -16.02 25.14 -12.18
C LYS A 235 -16.50 26.01 -11.05
N ASP A 236 -15.91 25.90 -9.87
CA ASP A 236 -16.21 26.67 -8.67
C ASP A 236 -14.95 26.83 -7.82
N GLU A 237 -14.47 28.07 -7.65
CA GLU A 237 -13.25 28.36 -6.86
C GLU A 237 -13.37 27.93 -5.38
N ASN A 238 -14.59 27.75 -4.86
CA ASN A 238 -14.87 27.33 -3.50
C ASN A 238 -15.28 25.83 -3.40
N ALA A 239 -15.12 25.07 -4.48
CA ALA A 239 -15.48 23.65 -4.47
C ALA A 239 -14.71 22.87 -3.41
N GLU A 240 -15.39 21.92 -2.76
CA GLU A 240 -14.72 20.93 -1.92
C GLU A 240 -13.82 20.04 -2.78
N VAL A 241 -12.55 19.93 -2.38
CA VAL A 241 -11.55 19.14 -3.09
C VAL A 241 -11.29 17.81 -2.39
N LEU A 242 -10.94 16.79 -3.17
CA LEU A 242 -10.47 15.51 -2.66
C LEU A 242 -9.11 15.68 -1.98
N LEU A 243 -8.89 14.95 -0.88
CA LEU A 243 -7.64 15.00 -0.10
C LEU A 243 -6.57 14.02 -0.63
#